data_2bcfceef1560300faf66a40584b76fef
#
_entry.id   2bcfceef1560300faf66a40584b76fef
#
_cell.length_a   1.000
_cell.length_b   1.000
_cell.length_c   1.000
_cell.angle_alpha   90.00
_cell.angle_beta   90.00
_cell.angle_gamma   90.00
#
_symmetry.space_group_name_H-M   'P 1'
#
loop_
_entity.id
_entity.type
_entity.pdbx_description
1 polymer ?
#
loop_
_entity_poly.entity_id
_entity_poly.type
_entity_poly.pdbx_seq_one_letter_code
_entity_poly.pdbx_strand_id
1 'polypeptide(L)'
;MKHRRIPKRRVAVAGAGIAALAAAGVTLQTANASDAPAAPELKTLTATAAGKLGSVLGQDLGADAAGAYYDAESKSLVVNVLDQKAADVVEQAGAKAKVVENSLAELKNTRSDLIEKASTKGVSWALDPKTNKVVVTADRTVKGAALAKLTKATDALGAQVELKRSQGEFKKFIAGGDAIWGGSGRCSLGFNVTVGGEPHFLTAGHCTESIQEWSEEQGGPVIGTNAGSSFPDNDYGIVKYTGDTPHPSEVNLYNGSTQPIAKAGDATVGQQVQRSGSTTQLHDGAVTGLDATVDYGNGDIVHGLIQTNVCAEPGDSGGALFAGDTALGLTSGGSGNCSSGGTTFFQPVTEALEAFGAEIG
;
A
#
# COMPACT_ATOMS: atom_id res chain seq x y z
N MET A 1 9.78 56.97 27.76
CA MET A 1 10.04 55.69 27.09
C MET A 1 8.94 55.48 26.07
N LYS A 2 9.26 55.39 24.78
CA LYS A 2 8.31 55.44 23.68
C LYS A 2 7.89 54.01 23.32
N HIS A 3 6.60 53.66 23.47
CA HIS A 3 6.03 52.42 22.99
C HIS A 3 5.85 52.45 21.46
N ARG A 4 6.53 51.58 20.76
CA ARG A 4 6.43 51.42 19.31
C ARG A 4 5.38 50.33 19.03
N ARG A 5 4.24 50.70 18.43
CA ARG A 5 3.18 49.81 17.98
C ARG A 5 3.60 49.16 16.67
N ILE A 6 3.51 47.82 16.59
CA ILE A 6 3.73 47.02 15.38
C ILE A 6 2.40 46.87 14.66
N PRO A 7 2.28 47.14 13.35
CA PRO A 7 1.02 46.98 12.61
C PRO A 7 0.81 45.50 12.25
N LYS A 8 -0.40 45.03 12.50
CA LYS A 8 -0.87 43.72 12.03
C LYS A 8 -1.00 43.71 10.50
N ARG A 9 -0.17 42.94 9.81
CA ARG A 9 -0.34 42.65 8.39
C ARG A 9 -1.49 41.66 8.21
N ARG A 10 -2.51 42.03 7.48
CA ARG A 10 -3.55 41.20 6.95
C ARG A 10 -2.94 40.40 5.76
N VAL A 11 -2.88 39.10 5.85
CA VAL A 11 -2.53 38.22 4.71
C VAL A 11 -3.80 38.08 3.89
N ALA A 12 -3.79 38.59 2.69
CA ALA A 12 -4.81 38.30 1.69
C ALA A 12 -4.46 36.96 1.05
N VAL A 13 -5.34 35.98 1.20
CA VAL A 13 -5.26 34.71 0.45
C VAL A 13 -5.71 35.02 -0.97
N ALA A 14 -4.76 35.04 -1.90
CA ALA A 14 -5.05 35.08 -3.33
C ALA A 14 -5.36 33.65 -3.77
N GLY A 15 -6.61 33.40 -4.15
CA GLY A 15 -7.01 32.16 -4.82
C GLY A 15 -6.31 32.05 -6.18
N ALA A 16 -5.48 31.05 -6.36
CA ALA A 16 -4.87 30.72 -7.64
C ALA A 16 -5.85 29.86 -8.46
N GLY A 17 -6.17 30.35 -9.64
CA GLY A 17 -7.15 29.76 -10.53
C GLY A 17 -6.73 28.43 -11.13
N ILE A 18 -7.71 27.58 -11.29
CA ILE A 18 -7.64 26.32 -12.03
C ILE A 18 -7.55 26.68 -13.53
N ALA A 19 -6.43 26.35 -14.17
CA ALA A 19 -6.29 26.44 -15.62
C ALA A 19 -7.01 25.23 -16.25
N ALA A 20 -8.19 25.48 -16.80
CA ALA A 20 -8.91 24.52 -17.62
C ALA A 20 -8.31 24.47 -19.03
N LEU A 21 -7.82 23.32 -19.46
CA LEU A 21 -7.55 23.02 -20.87
C LEU A 21 -8.86 22.55 -21.51
N ALA A 22 -9.53 23.48 -22.19
CA ALA A 22 -10.64 23.17 -23.08
C ALA A 22 -10.22 23.44 -24.52
N ALA A 23 -10.28 22.44 -25.38
CA ALA A 23 -10.14 22.58 -26.82
C ALA A 23 -11.51 22.40 -27.50
N ALA A 24 -11.96 23.49 -28.04
CA ALA A 24 -12.68 23.73 -29.29
C ALA A 24 -13.99 23.00 -29.66
N GLY A 25 -14.98 23.81 -29.94
CA GLY A 25 -16.15 23.47 -30.77
C GLY A 25 -17.35 24.36 -30.46
N VAL A 26 -17.34 25.61 -30.96
CA VAL A 26 -18.48 26.54 -30.83
C VAL A 26 -19.45 26.35 -32.00
N THR A 27 -20.69 25.98 -31.70
CA THR A 27 -21.83 26.36 -32.49
C THR A 27 -22.87 27.02 -31.59
N LEU A 28 -23.13 28.30 -31.87
CA LEU A 28 -24.16 29.11 -31.23
C LEU A 28 -25.54 28.63 -31.63
N GLN A 29 -26.36 28.22 -30.70
CA GLN A 29 -27.82 28.29 -30.85
C GLN A 29 -28.40 28.81 -29.52
N THR A 30 -29.14 29.91 -29.67
CA THR A 30 -29.90 30.59 -28.62
C THR A 30 -31.17 29.81 -28.29
N ALA A 31 -31.33 29.40 -27.02
CA ALA A 31 -32.64 29.13 -26.46
C ALA A 31 -32.56 29.34 -24.92
N ASN A 32 -33.42 30.24 -24.43
CA ASN A 32 -33.64 30.48 -23.02
C ASN A 32 -34.22 29.22 -22.36
N ALA A 33 -33.44 28.60 -21.49
CA ALA A 33 -33.93 27.72 -20.45
C ALA A 33 -33.01 27.94 -19.25
N SER A 34 -33.59 28.11 -18.07
CA SER A 34 -32.85 28.20 -16.80
C SER A 34 -32.20 26.85 -16.55
N ASP A 35 -30.98 26.67 -17.04
CA ASP A 35 -30.21 25.46 -16.81
C ASP A 35 -29.71 25.47 -15.36
N ALA A 36 -30.31 24.63 -14.51
CA ALA A 36 -29.62 24.19 -13.33
C ALA A 36 -28.27 23.58 -13.76
N PRO A 37 -27.16 23.87 -13.05
CA PRO A 37 -25.88 23.30 -13.41
C PRO A 37 -25.99 21.77 -13.46
N ALA A 38 -25.61 21.20 -14.60
CA ALA A 38 -25.61 19.75 -14.78
C ALA A 38 -24.78 19.11 -13.66
N ALA A 39 -25.33 18.06 -13.04
CA ALA A 39 -24.62 17.31 -12.03
C ALA A 39 -23.27 16.82 -12.64
N PRO A 40 -22.16 16.92 -11.89
CA PRO A 40 -20.86 16.47 -12.38
C PRO A 40 -20.93 15.00 -12.78
N GLU A 41 -20.44 14.69 -14.00
CA GLU A 41 -20.41 13.30 -14.46
C GLU A 41 -19.31 12.51 -13.75
N LEU A 42 -19.66 11.34 -13.23
CA LEU A 42 -18.71 10.41 -12.63
C LEU A 42 -17.72 9.91 -13.69
N LYS A 43 -16.43 9.98 -13.37
CA LYS A 43 -15.37 9.50 -14.27
C LYS A 43 -15.21 7.99 -14.14
N THR A 44 -15.21 7.29 -15.27
CA THR A 44 -14.74 5.91 -15.34
C THR A 44 -13.22 5.91 -15.31
N LEU A 45 -12.63 5.27 -14.30
CA LEU A 45 -11.19 5.30 -14.02
C LEU A 45 -10.59 3.89 -14.05
N THR A 46 -9.29 3.81 -14.34
CA THR A 46 -8.48 2.66 -13.94
C THR A 46 -8.14 2.79 -12.45
N ALA A 47 -7.78 1.68 -11.78
CA ALA A 47 -7.37 1.72 -10.37
C ALA A 47 -6.20 2.70 -10.14
N THR A 48 -5.18 2.67 -11.03
CA THR A 48 -4.04 3.60 -10.96
C THR A 48 -4.46 5.07 -11.11
N ALA A 49 -5.38 5.37 -12.04
CA ALA A 49 -5.89 6.74 -12.21
C ALA A 49 -6.73 7.18 -11.00
N ALA A 50 -7.50 6.25 -10.42
CA ALA A 50 -8.26 6.49 -9.19
C ALA A 50 -7.32 6.77 -8.00
N GLY A 51 -6.24 6.01 -7.84
CA GLY A 51 -5.24 6.24 -6.80
C GLY A 51 -4.60 7.63 -6.89
N LYS A 52 -4.18 8.05 -8.10
CA LYS A 52 -3.64 9.40 -8.33
C LYS A 52 -4.65 10.51 -7.99
N LEU A 53 -5.90 10.36 -8.45
CA LEU A 53 -6.96 11.32 -8.13
C LEU A 53 -7.26 11.35 -6.62
N GLY A 54 -7.29 10.17 -5.97
CA GLY A 54 -7.50 10.04 -4.53
C GLY A 54 -6.41 10.73 -3.70
N SER A 55 -5.15 10.61 -4.11
CA SER A 55 -4.03 11.31 -3.45
C SER A 55 -4.16 12.84 -3.57
N VAL A 56 -4.50 13.36 -4.74
CA VAL A 56 -4.72 14.80 -4.96
C VAL A 56 -5.89 15.29 -4.09
N LEU A 57 -7.03 14.61 -4.17
CA LEU A 57 -8.22 14.99 -3.38
C LEU A 57 -7.96 14.88 -1.86
N GLY A 58 -7.20 13.88 -1.42
CA GLY A 58 -6.82 13.77 -0.01
C GLY A 58 -5.97 14.93 0.49
N GLN A 59 -5.08 15.47 -0.36
CA GLN A 59 -4.31 16.67 -0.04
C GLN A 59 -5.17 17.94 -0.04
N ASP A 60 -6.04 18.10 -1.04
CA ASP A 60 -6.92 19.28 -1.17
C ASP A 60 -7.96 19.35 -0.04
N LEU A 61 -8.50 18.22 0.37
CA LEU A 61 -9.49 18.13 1.45
C LEU A 61 -8.87 18.27 2.84
N GLY A 62 -7.59 17.93 2.99
CA GLY A 62 -6.87 18.08 4.27
C GLY A 62 -7.56 17.34 5.42
N ALA A 63 -8.04 18.10 6.41
CA ALA A 63 -8.70 17.55 7.60
C ALA A 63 -10.08 16.93 7.32
N ASP A 64 -10.74 17.31 6.23
CA ASP A 64 -12.05 16.80 5.83
C ASP A 64 -11.95 15.47 5.04
N ALA A 65 -10.72 15.01 4.74
CA ALA A 65 -10.48 13.72 4.12
C ALA A 65 -10.68 12.58 5.13
N ALA A 66 -11.41 11.54 4.72
CA ALA A 66 -11.67 10.36 5.55
C ALA A 66 -11.29 9.04 4.85
N GLY A 67 -10.38 9.12 3.88
CA GLY A 67 -9.91 7.99 3.09
C GLY A 67 -10.62 7.83 1.75
N ALA A 68 -10.06 6.98 0.89
CA ALA A 68 -10.61 6.72 -0.43
C ALA A 68 -10.41 5.25 -0.83
N TYR A 69 -11.23 4.77 -1.78
CA TYR A 69 -11.06 3.45 -2.36
C TYR A 69 -11.57 3.40 -3.80
N TYR A 70 -11.00 2.49 -4.57
CA TYR A 70 -11.46 2.17 -5.91
C TYR A 70 -12.61 1.16 -5.85
N ASP A 71 -13.73 1.50 -6.46
CA ASP A 71 -14.83 0.58 -6.67
C ASP A 71 -14.67 -0.07 -8.06
N ALA A 72 -14.26 -1.34 -8.07
CA ALA A 72 -13.98 -2.08 -9.29
C ALA A 72 -15.25 -2.37 -10.11
N GLU A 73 -16.41 -2.47 -9.48
CA GLU A 73 -17.68 -2.73 -10.15
C GLU A 73 -18.13 -1.51 -10.96
N SER A 74 -18.17 -0.34 -10.33
CA SER A 74 -18.51 0.92 -11.00
C SER A 74 -17.33 1.59 -11.70
N LYS A 75 -16.12 1.05 -11.57
CA LYS A 75 -14.85 1.62 -12.07
C LYS A 75 -14.67 3.08 -11.68
N SER A 76 -15.04 3.42 -10.47
CA SER A 76 -15.00 4.79 -9.95
C SER A 76 -14.15 4.90 -8.68
N LEU A 77 -13.63 6.11 -8.43
CA LEU A 77 -13.06 6.45 -7.14
C LEU A 77 -14.18 6.83 -6.18
N VAL A 78 -14.19 6.26 -4.98
CA VAL A 78 -15.02 6.70 -3.86
C VAL A 78 -14.12 7.39 -2.85
N VAL A 79 -14.46 8.62 -2.47
CA VAL A 79 -13.75 9.42 -1.48
C VAL A 79 -14.65 9.68 -0.29
N ASN A 80 -14.22 9.25 0.88
CA ASN A 80 -14.90 9.53 2.12
C ASN A 80 -14.56 10.94 2.58
N VAL A 81 -15.59 11.67 3.02
CA VAL A 81 -15.51 13.05 3.50
C VAL A 81 -16.36 13.24 4.75
N LEU A 82 -16.15 14.33 5.50
CA LEU A 82 -16.85 14.56 6.76
C LEU A 82 -18.13 15.38 6.60
N ASP A 83 -18.25 16.15 5.53
CA ASP A 83 -19.45 16.98 5.32
C ASP A 83 -19.83 17.11 3.82
N GLN A 84 -20.96 17.76 3.57
CA GLN A 84 -21.48 17.96 2.22
C GLN A 84 -20.62 18.92 1.38
N LYS A 85 -19.98 19.92 2.00
CA LYS A 85 -19.13 20.85 1.29
C LYS A 85 -17.90 20.16 0.70
N ALA A 86 -17.29 19.27 1.47
CA ALA A 86 -16.21 18.41 1.02
C ALA A 86 -16.70 17.40 -0.05
N ALA A 87 -17.95 16.90 0.09
CA ALA A 87 -18.56 16.03 -0.92
C ALA A 87 -18.71 16.75 -2.28
N ASP A 88 -19.14 17.99 -2.29
CA ASP A 88 -19.29 18.79 -3.52
C ASP A 88 -17.95 18.96 -4.26
N VAL A 89 -16.83 19.11 -3.52
CA VAL A 89 -15.48 19.17 -4.11
C VAL A 89 -15.11 17.86 -4.78
N VAL A 90 -15.38 16.73 -4.14
CA VAL A 90 -15.12 15.39 -4.67
C VAL A 90 -15.92 15.13 -5.94
N GLU A 91 -17.21 15.47 -5.92
CA GLU A 91 -18.11 15.28 -7.06
C GLU A 91 -17.73 16.16 -8.24
N GLN A 92 -17.33 17.41 -8.01
CA GLN A 92 -16.82 18.30 -9.03
C GLN A 92 -15.54 17.76 -9.71
N ALA A 93 -14.72 17.03 -8.98
CA ALA A 93 -13.55 16.34 -9.52
C ALA A 93 -13.90 15.08 -10.34
N GLY A 94 -15.17 14.64 -10.32
CA GLY A 94 -15.68 13.48 -11.05
C GLY A 94 -15.45 12.16 -10.29
N ALA A 95 -15.30 12.21 -8.95
CA ALA A 95 -15.27 11.07 -8.08
C ALA A 95 -16.61 10.96 -7.30
N LYS A 96 -16.87 9.80 -6.72
CA LYS A 96 -18.04 9.58 -5.88
C LYS A 96 -17.72 9.99 -4.44
N ALA A 97 -18.50 10.87 -3.85
CA ALA A 97 -18.37 11.23 -2.46
C ALA A 97 -19.19 10.28 -1.55
N LYS A 98 -18.66 10.03 -0.35
CA LYS A 98 -19.37 9.33 0.72
C LYS A 98 -19.13 10.08 2.02
N VAL A 99 -20.19 10.67 2.58
CA VAL A 99 -20.11 11.32 3.90
C VAL A 99 -20.06 10.23 4.99
N VAL A 100 -19.06 10.34 5.86
CA VAL A 100 -18.76 9.36 6.93
C VAL A 100 -18.53 10.08 8.26
N GLU A 101 -18.50 9.31 9.35
CA GLU A 101 -18.40 9.86 10.71
C GLU A 101 -16.95 10.09 11.15
N ASN A 102 -16.02 9.18 10.78
CA ASN A 102 -14.66 9.21 11.30
C ASN A 102 -13.72 9.85 10.27
N SER A 103 -12.96 10.86 10.67
CA SER A 103 -11.88 11.41 9.85
C SER A 103 -10.70 10.41 9.73
N LEU A 104 -9.88 10.59 8.70
CA LEU A 104 -8.67 9.78 8.55
C LEU A 104 -7.70 9.98 9.73
N ALA A 105 -7.62 11.20 10.25
CA ALA A 105 -6.78 11.52 11.41
C ALA A 105 -7.26 10.81 12.69
N GLU A 106 -8.56 10.79 12.95
CA GLU A 106 -9.14 10.07 14.08
C GLU A 106 -8.89 8.56 13.98
N LEU A 107 -9.10 7.96 12.79
CA LEU A 107 -8.84 6.54 12.60
C LEU A 107 -7.36 6.19 12.76
N LYS A 108 -6.43 7.06 12.30
CA LYS A 108 -4.99 6.88 12.53
C LYS A 108 -4.64 6.95 14.02
N ASN A 109 -5.20 7.89 14.75
CA ASN A 109 -5.01 8.01 16.21
C ASN A 109 -5.58 6.79 16.94
N THR A 110 -6.79 6.35 16.57
CA THR A 110 -7.43 5.14 17.10
C THR A 110 -6.56 3.90 16.89
N ARG A 111 -5.99 3.75 15.68
CA ARG A 111 -5.05 2.66 15.38
C ARG A 111 -3.80 2.74 16.27
N SER A 112 -3.18 3.91 16.38
CA SER A 112 -1.98 4.10 17.21
C SER A 112 -2.25 3.77 18.69
N ASP A 113 -3.38 4.22 19.20
CA ASP A 113 -3.84 3.90 20.56
C ASP A 113 -4.03 2.39 20.80
N LEU A 114 -4.58 1.69 19.79
CA LEU A 114 -4.76 0.24 19.87
C LEU A 114 -3.42 -0.51 19.86
N ILE A 115 -2.49 -0.09 19.01
CA ILE A 115 -1.14 -0.66 18.96
C ILE A 115 -0.47 -0.48 20.31
N GLU A 116 -0.46 0.71 20.89
CA GLU A 116 0.16 0.99 22.19
C GLU A 116 -0.48 0.15 23.33
N LYS A 117 -1.82 0.06 23.34
CA LYS A 117 -2.55 -0.56 24.46
C LYS A 117 -2.70 -2.07 24.35
N ALA A 118 -2.72 -2.63 23.13
CA ALA A 118 -3.12 -4.00 22.88
C ALA A 118 -2.28 -4.73 21.82
N SER A 119 -1.07 -4.25 21.49
CA SER A 119 -0.16 -4.97 20.62
C SER A 119 0.18 -6.33 21.20
N THR A 120 0.15 -7.32 20.32
CA THR A 120 0.58 -8.70 20.61
C THR A 120 0.86 -9.41 19.30
N LYS A 121 1.76 -10.38 19.31
CA LYS A 121 2.05 -11.24 18.17
C LYS A 121 0.76 -11.81 17.58
N GLY A 122 0.64 -11.79 16.25
CA GLY A 122 -0.50 -12.35 15.54
C GLY A 122 -1.67 -11.38 15.38
N VAL A 123 -1.44 -10.06 15.55
CA VAL A 123 -2.47 -9.04 15.29
C VAL A 123 -2.01 -8.09 14.19
N SER A 124 -2.95 -7.69 13.34
CA SER A 124 -2.78 -6.61 12.36
C SER A 124 -3.85 -5.54 12.54
N TRP A 125 -3.49 -4.31 12.18
CA TRP A 125 -4.35 -3.12 12.27
C TRP A 125 -4.32 -2.37 10.94
N ALA A 126 -5.45 -2.33 10.23
CA ALA A 126 -5.60 -1.65 8.96
C ALA A 126 -6.71 -0.61 9.01
N LEU A 127 -6.56 0.46 8.23
CA LEU A 127 -7.65 1.41 8.00
C LEU A 127 -8.46 0.92 6.80
N ASP A 128 -9.75 0.69 6.99
CA ASP A 128 -10.65 0.28 5.92
C ASP A 128 -11.55 1.46 5.51
N PRO A 129 -11.29 2.10 4.37
CA PRO A 129 -12.11 3.21 3.89
C PRO A 129 -13.52 2.77 3.47
N LYS A 130 -13.75 1.50 3.14
CA LYS A 130 -15.09 1.00 2.78
C LYS A 130 -16.04 1.03 3.96
N THR A 131 -15.56 0.62 5.13
CA THR A 131 -16.33 0.62 6.38
C THR A 131 -16.12 1.88 7.22
N ASN A 132 -15.10 2.71 6.90
CA ASN A 132 -14.67 3.87 7.67
C ASN A 132 -14.29 3.49 9.11
N LYS A 133 -13.52 2.40 9.26
CA LYS A 133 -13.10 1.85 10.56
C LYS A 133 -11.65 1.44 10.56
N VAL A 134 -11.11 1.29 11.78
CA VAL A 134 -9.91 0.48 12.02
C VAL A 134 -10.32 -0.98 12.07
N VAL A 135 -9.85 -1.79 11.14
CA VAL A 135 -10.03 -3.24 11.15
C VAL A 135 -8.84 -3.87 11.86
N VAL A 136 -9.12 -4.52 12.98
CA VAL A 136 -8.15 -5.29 13.76
C VAL A 136 -8.35 -6.76 13.43
N THR A 137 -7.33 -7.43 12.91
CA THR A 137 -7.41 -8.87 12.63
C THR A 137 -6.49 -9.62 13.58
N ALA A 138 -7.06 -10.50 14.38
CA ALA A 138 -6.32 -11.39 15.26
C ALA A 138 -6.29 -12.80 14.66
N ASP A 139 -5.09 -13.34 14.50
CA ASP A 139 -4.86 -14.67 13.97
C ASP A 139 -5.27 -15.79 14.96
N ARG A 140 -5.14 -17.06 14.53
CA ARG A 140 -5.54 -18.23 15.33
C ARG A 140 -4.71 -18.42 16.61
N THR A 141 -3.51 -17.82 16.70
CA THR A 141 -2.62 -17.96 17.86
C THR A 141 -2.99 -17.01 18.99
N VAL A 142 -3.67 -15.91 18.68
CA VAL A 142 -4.15 -14.95 19.68
C VAL A 142 -5.33 -15.55 20.45
N LYS A 143 -5.08 -15.98 21.69
CA LYS A 143 -6.05 -16.69 22.54
C LYS A 143 -5.96 -16.21 24.00
N GLY A 144 -6.89 -16.68 24.83
CA GLY A 144 -6.86 -16.48 26.28
C GLY A 144 -6.76 -15.01 26.68
N ALA A 145 -5.82 -14.68 27.56
CA ALA A 145 -5.66 -13.32 28.09
C ALA A 145 -5.32 -12.28 27.02
N ALA A 146 -4.51 -12.63 26.01
CA ALA A 146 -4.17 -11.74 24.90
C ALA A 146 -5.41 -11.37 24.07
N LEU A 147 -6.24 -12.35 23.71
CA LEU A 147 -7.50 -12.10 23.03
C LEU A 147 -8.46 -11.27 23.87
N ALA A 148 -8.59 -11.59 25.15
CA ALA A 148 -9.46 -10.84 26.06
C ALA A 148 -9.03 -9.37 26.20
N LYS A 149 -7.71 -9.11 26.29
CA LYS A 149 -7.14 -7.76 26.31
C LYS A 149 -7.46 -7.01 25.02
N LEU A 150 -7.26 -7.66 23.86
CA LEU A 150 -7.54 -7.08 22.56
C LEU A 150 -9.04 -6.76 22.39
N THR A 151 -9.92 -7.72 22.69
CA THR A 151 -11.38 -7.53 22.64
C THR A 151 -11.81 -6.36 23.51
N LYS A 152 -11.33 -6.30 24.76
CA LYS A 152 -11.65 -5.18 25.67
C LYS A 152 -11.20 -3.83 25.09
N ALA A 153 -10.01 -3.77 24.45
CA ALA A 153 -9.50 -2.55 23.87
C ALA A 153 -10.31 -2.12 22.63
N THR A 154 -10.71 -3.08 21.79
CA THR A 154 -11.55 -2.80 20.60
C THR A 154 -12.98 -2.41 20.99
N ASP A 155 -13.59 -3.09 21.95
CA ASP A 155 -14.96 -2.80 22.42
C ASP A 155 -15.06 -1.39 23.04
N ALA A 156 -14.01 -0.92 23.71
CA ALA A 156 -13.96 0.42 24.29
C ALA A 156 -13.99 1.54 23.24
N LEU A 157 -13.67 1.25 21.97
CA LEU A 157 -13.67 2.20 20.86
C LEU A 157 -14.92 2.10 19.98
N GLY A 158 -15.78 1.15 20.27
CA GLY A 158 -17.14 1.03 19.71
C GLY A 158 -17.16 0.99 18.18
N ALA A 159 -17.92 1.89 17.56
CA ALA A 159 -18.18 1.88 16.13
C ALA A 159 -16.95 2.18 15.24
N GLN A 160 -15.88 2.74 15.82
CA GLN A 160 -14.66 3.08 15.06
C GLN A 160 -13.77 1.87 14.75
N VAL A 161 -14.00 0.74 15.40
CA VAL A 161 -13.14 -0.45 15.31
C VAL A 161 -13.97 -1.68 14.96
N GLU A 162 -13.40 -2.56 14.16
CA GLU A 162 -13.94 -3.89 13.87
C GLU A 162 -12.88 -4.94 14.17
N LEU A 163 -13.18 -5.90 15.07
CA LEU A 163 -12.30 -7.02 15.36
C LEU A 163 -12.68 -8.23 14.51
N LYS A 164 -11.74 -8.70 13.70
CA LYS A 164 -11.86 -9.91 12.86
C LYS A 164 -10.95 -11.02 13.36
N ARG A 165 -11.33 -12.27 13.03
CA ARG A 165 -10.51 -13.45 13.29
C ARG A 165 -10.00 -14.04 11.99
N SER A 166 -8.67 -14.27 11.89
CA SER A 166 -8.07 -15.08 10.84
C SER A 166 -7.94 -16.53 11.28
N GLN A 167 -8.16 -17.47 10.37
CA GLN A 167 -7.96 -18.91 10.61
C GLN A 167 -6.48 -19.30 10.52
N GLY A 168 -5.66 -18.51 9.82
CA GLY A 168 -4.22 -18.69 9.68
C GLY A 168 -3.43 -18.16 10.88
N GLU A 169 -2.13 -18.05 10.71
CA GLU A 169 -1.18 -17.45 11.63
C GLU A 169 -0.32 -16.45 10.87
N PHE A 170 -0.16 -15.24 11.40
CA PHE A 170 0.73 -14.24 10.80
C PHE A 170 2.19 -14.62 11.07
N LYS A 171 2.91 -14.94 9.99
CA LYS A 171 4.32 -15.34 10.02
C LYS A 171 5.10 -14.55 8.99
N LYS A 172 6.37 -14.31 9.29
CA LYS A 172 7.34 -13.96 8.25
C LYS A 172 7.51 -15.17 7.34
N PHE A 173 7.60 -14.94 6.06
CA PHE A 173 8.00 -15.97 5.12
C PHE A 173 9.52 -15.92 5.02
N ILE A 174 10.21 -16.98 5.42
CA ILE A 174 11.66 -17.11 5.37
C ILE A 174 11.94 -18.27 4.45
N ALA A 175 12.28 -17.99 3.24
CA ALA A 175 12.73 -18.85 2.18
C ALA A 175 11.91 -18.78 0.88
N GLY A 176 12.39 -18.22 -0.13
CA GLY A 176 12.24 -18.34 -1.50
C GLY A 176 11.36 -17.86 -2.51
N GLY A 177 11.47 -17.21 -3.48
CA GLY A 177 10.82 -16.74 -4.67
C GLY A 177 11.62 -17.06 -5.93
N ASP A 178 11.55 -16.34 -7.06
CA ASP A 178 12.54 -16.59 -8.13
C ASP A 178 13.88 -16.64 -7.41
N ALA A 179 14.35 -17.84 -7.20
CA ALA A 179 15.13 -18.21 -6.03
C ALA A 179 16.40 -17.37 -5.90
N ILE A 180 16.37 -16.41 -5.02
CA ILE A 180 17.62 -15.81 -4.55
C ILE A 180 18.03 -16.56 -3.27
N TRP A 181 19.17 -17.19 -3.30
CA TRP A 181 19.69 -18.03 -2.24
C TRP A 181 20.84 -17.34 -1.51
N GLY A 182 20.82 -17.38 -0.19
CA GLY A 182 21.93 -16.92 0.63
C GLY A 182 22.15 -17.80 1.83
N GLY A 183 23.37 -18.37 1.99
CA GLY A 183 23.67 -19.32 3.05
C GLY A 183 22.69 -20.50 3.08
N SER A 184 21.90 -20.63 4.13
CA SER A 184 20.87 -21.66 4.28
C SER A 184 19.45 -21.16 3.99
N GLY A 185 19.30 -19.86 3.63
CA GLY A 185 18.00 -19.23 3.38
C GLY A 185 17.71 -19.05 1.90
N ARG A 186 16.44 -18.92 1.57
CA ARG A 186 15.93 -18.64 0.23
C ARG A 186 14.83 -17.57 0.30
N CYS A 187 14.94 -16.50 -0.49
CA CYS A 187 13.93 -15.45 -0.65
C CYS A 187 13.60 -15.20 -2.13
N SER A 188 12.71 -14.27 -2.40
CA SER A 188 12.31 -13.89 -3.75
C SER A 188 12.99 -12.60 -4.19
N LEU A 189 13.40 -12.53 -5.43
CA LEU A 189 13.65 -11.28 -6.12
C LEU A 189 12.30 -10.54 -6.30
N GLY A 190 12.21 -9.31 -5.84
CA GLY A 190 11.04 -8.46 -6.03
C GLY A 190 11.06 -7.78 -7.39
N PHE A 191 11.90 -6.77 -7.53
CA PHE A 191 12.04 -6.00 -8.76
C PHE A 191 13.50 -5.69 -9.05
N ASN A 192 13.87 -5.74 -10.32
CA ASN A 192 15.13 -5.20 -10.80
C ASN A 192 15.03 -3.67 -10.85
N VAL A 193 16.07 -3.01 -10.36
CA VAL A 193 16.12 -1.55 -10.20
C VAL A 193 17.52 -1.04 -10.51
N THR A 194 17.66 0.27 -10.72
CA THR A 194 18.97 0.92 -10.83
C THR A 194 19.15 1.94 -9.71
N VAL A 195 20.39 2.07 -9.22
CA VAL A 195 20.81 3.13 -8.31
C VAL A 195 22.00 3.85 -8.95
N GLY A 196 21.80 5.11 -9.34
CA GLY A 196 22.82 5.86 -10.06
C GLY A 196 23.27 5.21 -11.38
N GLY A 197 22.40 4.44 -12.03
CA GLY A 197 22.68 3.68 -13.25
C GLY A 197 23.34 2.31 -13.03
N GLU A 198 23.64 1.92 -11.79
CA GLU A 198 24.18 0.61 -11.43
C GLU A 198 23.05 -0.39 -11.14
N PRO A 199 23.16 -1.65 -11.60
CA PRO A 199 22.09 -2.64 -11.44
C PRO A 199 22.00 -3.18 -10.02
N HIS A 200 20.77 -3.25 -9.53
CA HIS A 200 20.38 -3.78 -8.23
C HIS A 200 19.06 -4.55 -8.33
N PHE A 201 18.69 -5.26 -7.28
CA PHE A 201 17.33 -5.75 -7.11
C PHE A 201 16.82 -5.51 -5.69
N LEU A 202 15.51 -5.38 -5.58
CA LEU A 202 14.79 -5.28 -4.30
C LEU A 202 14.30 -6.65 -3.84
N THR A 203 14.29 -6.86 -2.52
CA THR A 203 13.72 -8.02 -1.84
C THR A 203 13.22 -7.61 -0.46
N ALA A 204 12.80 -8.53 0.39
CA ALA A 204 12.39 -8.21 1.75
C ALA A 204 13.57 -7.86 2.67
N GLY A 205 13.35 -6.96 3.62
CA GLY A 205 14.34 -6.55 4.61
C GLY A 205 14.74 -7.68 5.53
N HIS A 206 13.78 -8.48 6.03
CA HIS A 206 14.06 -9.63 6.88
C HIS A 206 14.90 -10.71 6.20
N CYS A 207 14.99 -10.71 4.85
CA CYS A 207 15.90 -11.57 4.11
C CYS A 207 17.33 -11.00 4.11
N THR A 208 17.46 -9.69 3.85
CA THR A 208 18.78 -9.03 3.71
C THR A 208 19.43 -8.70 5.05
N GLU A 209 18.69 -8.64 6.16
CA GLU A 209 19.24 -8.41 7.48
C GLU A 209 20.33 -9.43 7.86
N SER A 210 20.12 -10.69 7.52
CA SER A 210 21.02 -11.79 7.89
C SER A 210 21.84 -12.38 6.74
N ILE A 211 21.48 -12.07 5.49
CA ILE A 211 22.11 -12.61 4.28
C ILE A 211 22.91 -11.52 3.56
N GLN A 212 24.19 -11.76 3.35
CA GLN A 212 25.11 -10.79 2.72
C GLN A 212 25.37 -11.09 1.25
N GLU A 213 25.35 -12.35 0.84
CA GLU A 213 25.63 -12.78 -0.53
C GLU A 213 24.49 -13.62 -1.08
N TRP A 214 24.17 -13.38 -2.34
CA TRP A 214 23.03 -13.99 -3.01
C TRP A 214 23.43 -14.70 -4.29
N SER A 215 22.79 -15.83 -4.58
CA SER A 215 22.96 -16.64 -5.80
C SER A 215 21.61 -17.05 -6.37
N GLU A 216 21.53 -17.40 -7.64
CA GLU A 216 20.29 -17.90 -8.28
C GLU A 216 19.95 -19.34 -7.87
N GLU A 217 20.97 -20.11 -7.47
CA GLU A 217 20.83 -21.50 -7.06
C GLU A 217 21.51 -21.74 -5.72
N GLN A 218 21.03 -22.71 -4.95
CA GLN A 218 21.65 -23.08 -3.69
C GLN A 218 23.11 -23.56 -3.90
N GLY A 219 24.05 -22.79 -3.35
CA GLY A 219 25.48 -23.07 -3.52
C GLY A 219 26.04 -22.69 -4.89
N GLY A 220 25.26 -21.98 -5.71
CA GLY A 220 25.69 -21.44 -6.99
C GLY A 220 26.61 -20.22 -6.87
N PRO A 221 27.07 -19.67 -8.00
CA PRO A 221 27.88 -18.45 -8.02
C PRO A 221 27.13 -17.27 -7.39
N VAL A 222 27.86 -16.40 -6.67
CA VAL A 222 27.32 -15.17 -6.12
C VAL A 222 26.98 -14.21 -7.26
N ILE A 223 25.73 -13.79 -7.33
CA ILE A 223 25.21 -12.83 -8.32
C ILE A 223 25.06 -11.43 -7.73
N GLY A 224 25.01 -11.30 -6.40
CA GLY A 224 24.83 -10.00 -5.76
C GLY A 224 25.22 -10.01 -4.29
N THR A 225 25.50 -8.79 -3.78
CA THR A 225 25.82 -8.54 -2.39
C THR A 225 24.83 -7.55 -1.79
N ASN A 226 24.48 -7.75 -0.51
CA ASN A 226 23.60 -6.84 0.21
C ASN A 226 24.16 -5.41 0.19
N ALA A 227 23.35 -4.44 -0.23
CA ALA A 227 23.69 -3.03 -0.29
C ALA A 227 22.87 -2.17 0.69
N GLY A 228 21.84 -2.75 1.30
CA GLY A 228 21.02 -2.08 2.31
C GLY A 228 19.86 -2.94 2.78
N SER A 229 19.43 -2.71 4.01
CA SER A 229 18.33 -3.43 4.67
C SER A 229 17.59 -2.50 5.61
N SER A 230 16.27 -2.60 5.68
CA SER A 230 15.44 -1.96 6.68
C SER A 230 14.45 -2.99 7.21
N PHE A 231 14.71 -3.44 8.44
CA PHE A 231 13.89 -4.38 9.21
C PHE A 231 14.35 -4.36 10.68
N PRO A 232 13.45 -4.42 11.69
CA PRO A 232 12.00 -4.21 11.60
C PRO A 232 11.65 -2.74 11.34
N ASP A 233 10.43 -2.30 11.61
CA ASP A 233 9.74 -1.06 11.24
C ASP A 233 9.28 -1.07 9.78
N ASN A 234 10.20 -1.32 8.84
CA ASN A 234 9.93 -1.60 7.43
C ASN A 234 10.32 -3.04 7.09
N ASP A 235 10.07 -3.48 5.84
CA ASP A 235 10.50 -4.80 5.38
C ASP A 235 10.97 -4.75 3.93
N TYR A 236 12.04 -3.97 3.66
CA TYR A 236 12.66 -3.88 2.36
C TYR A 236 14.18 -3.97 2.43
N GLY A 237 14.77 -4.57 1.42
CA GLY A 237 16.21 -4.67 1.23
C GLY A 237 16.61 -4.49 -0.22
N ILE A 238 17.85 -4.09 -0.44
CA ILE A 238 18.44 -3.91 -1.77
C ILE A 238 19.74 -4.66 -1.88
N VAL A 239 19.93 -5.31 -3.02
CA VAL A 239 21.12 -6.11 -3.34
C VAL A 239 21.73 -5.58 -4.61
N LYS A 240 23.05 -5.30 -4.60
CA LYS A 240 23.81 -4.89 -5.77
C LYS A 240 24.26 -6.12 -6.55
N TYR A 241 24.02 -6.15 -7.86
CA TYR A 241 24.59 -7.18 -8.73
C TYR A 241 26.11 -7.13 -8.78
N THR A 242 26.77 -8.31 -8.82
CA THR A 242 28.23 -8.45 -8.80
C THR A 242 28.79 -9.06 -10.08
N GLY A 243 28.06 -9.02 -11.17
CA GLY A 243 28.51 -9.62 -12.45
C GLY A 243 27.60 -9.26 -13.59
N ASP A 244 27.77 -9.95 -14.71
CA ASP A 244 26.99 -9.74 -15.94
C ASP A 244 25.67 -10.53 -15.96
N THR A 245 25.07 -10.81 -14.81
CA THR A 245 23.77 -11.50 -14.72
C THR A 245 22.72 -10.66 -15.43
N PRO A 246 21.99 -11.22 -16.42
CA PRO A 246 20.87 -10.51 -17.04
C PRO A 246 19.82 -10.14 -16.00
N HIS A 247 19.40 -8.88 -15.98
CA HIS A 247 18.47 -8.33 -14.99
C HIS A 247 17.40 -7.44 -15.64
N PRO A 248 16.60 -7.97 -16.60
CA PRO A 248 15.55 -7.19 -17.22
C PRO A 248 14.51 -6.73 -16.18
N SER A 249 13.87 -5.57 -16.43
CA SER A 249 12.78 -5.06 -15.57
C SER A 249 11.50 -5.84 -15.84
N GLU A 250 11.45 -7.07 -15.39
CA GLU A 250 10.36 -8.02 -15.63
C GLU A 250 10.04 -8.84 -14.37
N VAL A 251 8.80 -9.36 -14.34
CA VAL A 251 8.32 -10.31 -13.33
C VAL A 251 7.95 -11.62 -14.00
N ASN A 252 8.44 -12.73 -13.49
CA ASN A 252 8.13 -14.08 -13.99
C ASN A 252 6.66 -14.43 -13.72
N LEU A 253 5.94 -14.84 -14.75
CA LEU A 253 4.54 -15.29 -14.66
C LEU A 253 4.40 -16.81 -14.49
N TYR A 254 5.52 -17.55 -14.42
CA TYR A 254 5.55 -19.02 -14.25
C TYR A 254 4.76 -19.83 -15.27
N ASN A 255 4.43 -19.23 -16.40
CA ASN A 255 3.75 -19.87 -17.54
C ASN A 255 4.61 -19.85 -18.80
N GLY A 256 5.91 -19.55 -18.66
CA GLY A 256 6.86 -19.41 -19.76
C GLY A 256 6.92 -17.99 -20.35
N SER A 257 6.22 -17.02 -19.75
CA SER A 257 6.28 -15.61 -20.11
C SER A 257 6.63 -14.72 -18.92
N THR A 258 6.93 -13.46 -19.19
CA THR A 258 7.21 -12.43 -18.19
C THR A 258 6.27 -11.25 -18.35
N GLN A 259 6.11 -10.47 -17.30
CA GLN A 259 5.42 -9.17 -17.30
C GLN A 259 6.46 -8.06 -17.20
N PRO A 260 6.66 -7.25 -18.26
CA PRO A 260 7.51 -6.06 -18.16
C PRO A 260 6.97 -5.08 -17.11
N ILE A 261 7.87 -4.54 -16.29
CA ILE A 261 7.55 -3.53 -15.27
C ILE A 261 8.19 -2.22 -15.71
N ALA A 262 7.36 -1.21 -15.95
CA ALA A 262 7.79 0.07 -16.50
C ALA A 262 7.81 1.20 -15.47
N LYS A 263 7.16 1.02 -14.32
CA LYS A 263 7.01 2.07 -13.31
C LYS A 263 6.63 1.50 -11.95
N ALA A 264 6.83 2.30 -10.91
CA ALA A 264 6.27 2.06 -9.58
C ALA A 264 5.00 2.91 -9.37
N GLY A 265 4.18 2.52 -8.40
CA GLY A 265 2.99 3.27 -7.99
C GLY A 265 2.44 2.79 -6.66
N ASP A 266 1.56 3.60 -6.08
CA ASP A 266 0.91 3.28 -4.83
C ASP A 266 -0.32 2.39 -5.06
N ALA A 267 -0.51 1.45 -4.15
CA ALA A 267 -1.67 0.57 -4.15
C ALA A 267 -2.93 1.31 -3.72
N THR A 268 -4.09 0.86 -4.19
CA THR A 268 -5.39 1.41 -3.82
C THR A 268 -6.32 0.29 -3.36
N VAL A 269 -7.04 0.47 -2.26
CA VAL A 269 -7.99 -0.54 -1.76
C VAL A 269 -9.05 -0.87 -2.84
N GLY A 270 -9.23 -2.16 -3.11
CA GLY A 270 -10.08 -2.67 -4.18
C GLY A 270 -9.35 -2.90 -5.51
N GLN A 271 -8.08 -2.48 -5.64
CA GLN A 271 -7.26 -2.74 -6.83
C GLN A 271 -7.01 -4.23 -6.98
N GLN A 272 -7.23 -4.75 -8.20
CA GLN A 272 -6.81 -6.12 -8.54
C GLN A 272 -5.31 -6.13 -8.75
N VAL A 273 -4.67 -7.11 -8.17
CA VAL A 273 -3.20 -7.25 -8.14
C VAL A 273 -2.78 -8.68 -8.36
N GLN A 274 -1.54 -8.86 -8.75
CA GLN A 274 -0.88 -10.15 -8.89
C GLN A 274 0.37 -10.17 -8.01
N ARG A 275 0.67 -11.34 -7.47
CA ARG A 275 1.92 -11.59 -6.76
C ARG A 275 2.67 -12.73 -7.43
N SER A 276 3.94 -12.49 -7.72
CA SER A 276 4.86 -13.51 -8.20
C SER A 276 5.88 -13.86 -7.12
N GLY A 277 6.07 -15.15 -6.91
CA GLY A 277 7.08 -15.69 -5.99
C GLY A 277 7.28 -17.17 -6.24
N SER A 278 8.44 -17.74 -5.94
CA SER A 278 8.83 -19.05 -6.47
C SER A 278 8.35 -20.25 -5.67
N THR A 279 7.83 -20.05 -4.47
CA THR A 279 7.19 -21.17 -3.75
C THR A 279 5.83 -21.47 -4.34
N THR A 280 5.00 -20.46 -4.48
CA THR A 280 3.62 -20.64 -4.94
C THR A 280 3.37 -20.03 -6.32
N GLN A 281 4.42 -19.51 -6.98
CA GLN A 281 4.38 -18.96 -8.33
C GLN A 281 3.47 -17.72 -8.44
N LEU A 282 2.62 -17.62 -9.47
CA LEU A 282 1.76 -16.48 -9.72
C LEU A 282 0.38 -16.68 -9.10
N HIS A 283 -0.05 -15.73 -8.30
CA HIS A 283 -1.41 -15.66 -7.75
C HIS A 283 -1.98 -14.25 -7.87
N ASP A 284 -3.30 -14.17 -8.00
CA ASP A 284 -4.06 -12.92 -8.06
C ASP A 284 -4.93 -12.72 -6.83
N GLY A 285 -5.36 -11.48 -6.67
CA GLY A 285 -6.28 -11.07 -5.63
C GLY A 285 -6.51 -9.57 -5.66
N ALA A 286 -6.92 -9.01 -4.54
CA ALA A 286 -7.21 -7.60 -4.41
C ALA A 286 -6.54 -7.00 -3.17
N VAL A 287 -6.21 -5.72 -3.24
CA VAL A 287 -5.82 -4.92 -2.08
C VAL A 287 -7.03 -4.75 -1.16
N THR A 288 -6.89 -5.13 0.09
CA THR A 288 -7.97 -5.10 1.10
C THR A 288 -7.76 -4.04 2.18
N GLY A 289 -6.54 -3.55 2.35
CA GLY A 289 -6.21 -2.49 3.30
C GLY A 289 -4.88 -1.83 2.96
N LEU A 290 -4.66 -0.65 3.50
CA LEU A 290 -3.42 0.11 3.39
C LEU A 290 -2.99 0.55 4.78
N ASP A 291 -1.72 0.96 4.89
CA ASP A 291 -1.14 1.45 6.14
C ASP A 291 -1.35 0.42 7.29
N ALA A 292 -1.22 -0.87 6.95
CA ALA A 292 -1.36 -1.94 7.91
C ALA A 292 -0.10 -2.08 8.76
N THR A 293 -0.28 -2.46 10.02
CA THR A 293 0.81 -2.79 10.94
C THR A 293 0.70 -4.25 11.32
N VAL A 294 1.80 -4.98 11.30
CA VAL A 294 1.85 -6.39 11.67
C VAL A 294 2.93 -6.62 12.73
N ASP A 295 2.57 -7.28 13.82
CA ASP A 295 3.49 -7.78 14.83
C ASP A 295 3.78 -9.26 14.53
N TYR A 296 4.97 -9.54 14.02
CA TYR A 296 5.46 -10.90 13.76
C TYR A 296 6.01 -11.58 15.01
N GLY A 297 6.09 -10.87 16.13
CA GLY A 297 6.66 -11.32 17.40
C GLY A 297 8.15 -11.03 17.52
N ASN A 298 8.68 -11.19 18.76
CA ASN A 298 10.09 -10.92 19.10
C ASN A 298 10.55 -9.47 18.88
N GLY A 299 9.62 -8.51 18.81
CA GLY A 299 9.92 -7.12 18.49
C GLY A 299 9.88 -6.79 17.00
N ASP A 300 9.59 -7.75 16.14
CA ASP A 300 9.51 -7.55 14.69
C ASP A 300 8.15 -6.97 14.31
N ILE A 301 7.96 -5.70 14.54
CA ILE A 301 6.76 -4.96 14.14
C ILE A 301 7.08 -4.22 12.84
N VAL A 302 6.21 -4.38 11.83
CA VAL A 302 6.35 -3.73 10.52
C VAL A 302 5.12 -2.87 10.26
N HIS A 303 5.34 -1.65 9.79
CA HIS A 303 4.33 -0.62 9.61
C HIS A 303 4.11 -0.29 8.12
N GLY A 304 3.03 0.45 7.82
CA GLY A 304 2.79 1.00 6.48
C GLY A 304 2.45 -0.01 5.39
N LEU A 305 2.19 -1.26 5.72
CA LEU A 305 2.04 -2.36 4.77
C LEU A 305 0.75 -2.29 3.94
N ILE A 306 0.84 -2.77 2.70
CA ILE A 306 -0.30 -3.08 1.84
C ILE A 306 -0.86 -4.42 2.28
N GLN A 307 -2.14 -4.50 2.62
CA GLN A 307 -2.83 -5.75 2.93
C GLN A 307 -3.62 -6.22 1.72
N THR A 308 -3.53 -7.52 1.43
CA THR A 308 -4.26 -8.15 0.31
C THR A 308 -4.91 -9.46 0.73
N ASN A 309 -5.76 -10.01 -0.13
CA ASN A 309 -6.23 -11.39 -0.06
C ASN A 309 -5.49 -12.32 -1.03
N VAL A 310 -4.42 -11.87 -1.65
CA VAL A 310 -3.52 -12.75 -2.43
C VAL A 310 -2.89 -13.74 -1.47
N CYS A 311 -2.84 -15.01 -1.85
CA CYS A 311 -2.16 -16.00 -1.03
C CYS A 311 -0.63 -15.92 -1.19
N ALA A 312 0.10 -16.30 -0.15
CA ALA A 312 1.53 -16.52 -0.16
C ALA A 312 1.91 -17.58 0.88
N GLU A 313 3.05 -18.23 0.67
CA GLU A 313 3.58 -19.24 1.59
C GLU A 313 5.05 -18.95 1.92
N PRO A 314 5.62 -19.61 2.94
CA PRO A 314 7.05 -19.51 3.22
C PRO A 314 7.84 -19.73 1.94
N GLY A 315 8.60 -18.71 1.59
CA GLY A 315 9.31 -18.71 0.35
C GLY A 315 8.96 -17.64 -0.65
N ASP A 316 7.86 -16.99 -0.50
CA ASP A 316 7.47 -15.89 -1.38
C ASP A 316 7.97 -14.52 -0.88
N SER A 317 8.71 -14.49 0.26
CA SER A 317 9.30 -13.29 0.85
C SER A 317 10.11 -12.47 -0.15
N GLY A 318 9.86 -11.18 -0.24
CA GLY A 318 10.48 -10.27 -1.19
C GLY A 318 9.86 -10.29 -2.58
N GLY A 319 9.01 -11.28 -2.89
CA GLY A 319 8.37 -11.43 -4.21
C GLY A 319 7.50 -10.23 -4.60
N ALA A 320 7.36 -10.05 -5.91
CA ALA A 320 6.74 -8.88 -6.51
C ALA A 320 5.22 -8.85 -6.37
N LEU A 321 4.67 -7.78 -5.82
CA LEU A 321 3.26 -7.40 -5.97
C LEU A 321 3.14 -6.35 -7.06
N PHE A 322 2.31 -6.58 -8.08
CA PHE A 322 2.19 -5.70 -9.23
C PHE A 322 0.77 -5.67 -9.82
N ALA A 323 0.50 -4.68 -10.66
CA ALA A 323 -0.71 -4.58 -11.46
C ALA A 323 -0.37 -4.10 -12.88
N GLY A 324 -0.50 -4.99 -13.87
CA GLY A 324 -0.02 -4.73 -15.23
C GLY A 324 1.47 -4.40 -15.21
N ASP A 325 1.86 -3.24 -15.74
CA ASP A 325 3.24 -2.77 -15.82
C ASP A 325 3.74 -1.99 -14.58
N THR A 326 2.97 -1.99 -13.50
CA THR A 326 3.23 -1.16 -12.32
C THR A 326 3.63 -2.02 -11.12
N ALA A 327 4.83 -1.80 -10.60
CA ALA A 327 5.30 -2.34 -9.32
C ALA A 327 4.55 -1.67 -8.16
N LEU A 328 4.11 -2.45 -7.16
CA LEU A 328 3.34 -1.96 -6.02
C LEU A 328 3.99 -2.28 -4.68
N GLY A 329 4.54 -3.49 -4.50
CA GLY A 329 5.08 -3.88 -3.21
C GLY A 329 5.94 -5.14 -3.23
N LEU A 330 6.57 -5.42 -2.08
CA LEU A 330 7.42 -6.58 -1.81
C LEU A 330 6.75 -7.45 -0.75
N THR A 331 6.69 -8.75 -0.96
CA THR A 331 6.06 -9.68 0.00
C THR A 331 6.79 -9.65 1.34
N SER A 332 6.10 -9.26 2.40
CA SER A 332 6.61 -9.25 3.78
C SER A 332 6.23 -10.54 4.51
N GLY A 333 4.97 -10.77 4.71
CA GLY A 333 4.48 -11.92 5.42
C GLY A 333 2.95 -12.04 5.34
N GLY A 334 2.40 -12.99 6.08
CA GLY A 334 0.95 -13.18 6.04
C GLY A 334 0.44 -14.35 6.85
N SER A 335 -0.78 -14.76 6.56
CA SER A 335 -1.43 -15.93 7.16
C SER A 335 -2.18 -16.73 6.10
N GLY A 336 -2.37 -18.02 6.36
CA GLY A 336 -3.03 -18.94 5.44
C GLY A 336 -2.07 -19.63 4.47
N ASN A 337 -2.59 -20.10 3.35
CA ASN A 337 -1.84 -20.75 2.28
C ASN A 337 -2.62 -20.65 0.95
N CYS A 338 -2.02 -21.09 -0.16
CA CYS A 338 -2.67 -21.02 -1.47
C CYS A 338 -3.74 -22.08 -1.71
N SER A 339 -3.93 -23.02 -0.78
CA SER A 339 -5.04 -24.01 -0.85
C SER A 339 -6.31 -23.51 -0.16
N SER A 340 -6.20 -22.72 0.90
CA SER A 340 -7.33 -22.24 1.72
C SER A 340 -7.54 -20.74 1.68
N GLY A 341 -6.69 -20.02 0.95
CA GLY A 341 -6.64 -18.55 0.98
C GLY A 341 -5.98 -18.01 2.24
N GLY A 342 -5.85 -16.68 2.32
CA GLY A 342 -5.19 -16.04 3.44
C GLY A 342 -5.18 -14.52 3.32
N THR A 343 -4.38 -13.91 4.19
CA THR A 343 -4.06 -12.48 4.15
C THR A 343 -2.56 -12.34 4.01
N THR A 344 -2.12 -11.58 3.02
CA THR A 344 -0.69 -11.31 2.80
C THR A 344 -0.44 -9.81 2.86
N PHE A 345 0.68 -9.45 3.45
CA PHE A 345 1.15 -8.09 3.63
C PHE A 345 2.37 -7.83 2.76
N PHE A 346 2.43 -6.62 2.20
CA PHE A 346 3.51 -6.22 1.30
C PHE A 346 4.05 -4.86 1.73
N GLN A 347 5.35 -4.73 1.72
CA GLN A 347 6.01 -3.44 1.85
C GLN A 347 5.77 -2.61 0.59
N PRO A 348 5.31 -1.36 0.66
CA PRO A 348 5.21 -0.49 -0.52
C PRO A 348 6.57 -0.35 -1.23
N VAL A 349 6.58 -0.58 -2.55
CA VAL A 349 7.82 -0.48 -3.33
C VAL A 349 8.30 0.96 -3.47
N THR A 350 7.37 1.92 -3.50
CA THR A 350 7.68 3.35 -3.62
C THR A 350 8.54 3.84 -2.46
N GLU A 351 8.29 3.35 -1.25
CA GLU A 351 9.08 3.66 -0.05
C GLU A 351 10.50 3.09 -0.16
N ALA A 352 10.63 1.83 -0.59
CA ALA A 352 11.94 1.21 -0.80
C ALA A 352 12.77 1.93 -1.88
N LEU A 353 12.12 2.34 -2.99
CA LEU A 353 12.78 3.10 -4.06
C LEU A 353 13.26 4.46 -3.56
N GLU A 354 12.44 5.19 -2.80
CA GLU A 354 12.80 6.48 -2.23
C GLU A 354 13.98 6.33 -1.25
N ALA A 355 13.90 5.35 -0.34
CA ALA A 355 14.92 5.14 0.69
C ALA A 355 16.31 4.83 0.10
N PHE A 356 16.36 4.10 -1.00
CA PHE A 356 17.62 3.72 -1.65
C PHE A 356 18.03 4.61 -2.83
N GLY A 357 17.21 5.61 -3.19
CA GLY A 357 17.42 6.41 -4.39
C GLY A 357 17.43 5.54 -5.67
N ALA A 358 16.57 4.53 -5.69
CA ALA A 358 16.48 3.55 -6.77
C ALA A 358 15.32 3.87 -7.71
N GLU A 359 15.47 3.45 -8.96
CA GLU A 359 14.46 3.60 -10.01
C GLU A 359 14.15 2.23 -10.61
N ILE A 360 12.91 1.99 -11.05
CA ILE A 360 12.55 0.81 -11.85
C ILE A 360 13.40 0.81 -13.11
N GLY A 361 14.16 -0.26 -13.30
CA GLY A 361 15.23 -0.38 -14.32
C GLY A 361 14.74 -0.76 -15.71
#